data_c6f72a322f84d9bb77b277d406010151
#
_entry.id   c6f72a322f84d9bb77b277d406010151
#
_cell.length_a   1.000
_cell.length_b   1.000
_cell.length_c   1.000
_cell.angle_alpha   90.00
_cell.angle_beta   90.00
_cell.angle_gamma   90.00
#
_symmetry.space_group_name_H-M   'P 1'
#
loop_
_entity.id
_entity.type
_entity.pdbx_description
1 polymer ?
#
loop_
_entity_poly.entity_id
_entity_poly.type
_entity_poly.pdbx_seq_one_letter_code
_entity_poly.pdbx_strand_id
1 'polypeptide(L)'
;MQNFYELPEYAAILTLLDSVLAEINLGLLIFHIESDDDPKGLKLIYANAASSRYTGADLAPKVGRFICDAFPSLADTDVPRAYFEVARGGKAVHLGNIRYEDAELAAHTYSVRAFPMPLACVGVLFERTDTPLKP
;
A
#
# COMPACT_ATOMS: atom_id res chain seq x y z
N MET A 1 16.81 2.42 18.21
CA MET A 1 17.11 1.36 17.23
C MET A 1 16.58 1.77 15.88
N GLN A 2 17.41 1.66 14.87
CA GLN A 2 17.04 2.06 13.52
C GLN A 2 16.19 0.98 12.87
N ASN A 3 15.07 1.37 12.25
CA ASN A 3 14.25 0.44 11.49
C ASN A 3 14.94 0.02 10.20
N PHE A 4 14.66 -1.21 9.73
CA PHE A 4 15.30 -1.73 8.53
C PHE A 4 15.03 -0.83 7.30
N TYR A 5 13.86 -0.20 7.23
CA TYR A 5 13.51 0.64 6.09
C TYR A 5 14.20 2.00 6.11
N GLU A 6 15.00 2.27 7.15
CA GLU A 6 15.84 3.47 7.20
C GLU A 6 17.28 3.17 6.77
N LEU A 7 17.60 1.91 6.50
CA LEU A 7 18.96 1.50 6.12
C LEU A 7 19.22 1.78 4.64
N PRO A 8 20.46 2.17 4.28
CA PRO A 8 20.79 2.41 2.86
C PRO A 8 20.59 1.19 1.98
N GLU A 9 20.81 -0.01 2.49
CA GLU A 9 20.62 -1.26 1.76
C GLU A 9 19.18 -1.43 1.33
N TYR A 10 18.24 -1.04 2.20
CA TYR A 10 16.82 -1.11 1.87
C TYR A 10 16.49 -0.18 0.71
N ALA A 11 17.01 1.05 0.75
CA ALA A 11 16.78 2.02 -0.33
C ALA A 11 17.30 1.51 -1.67
N ALA A 12 18.48 0.88 -1.66
CA ALA A 12 19.06 0.32 -2.88
C ALA A 12 18.20 -0.83 -3.44
N ILE A 13 17.68 -1.70 -2.57
CA ILE A 13 16.80 -2.79 -2.98
C ILE A 13 15.52 -2.24 -3.57
N LEU A 14 14.96 -1.19 -2.98
CA LEU A 14 13.73 -0.58 -3.51
C LEU A 14 13.95 0.01 -4.88
N THR A 15 15.14 0.57 -5.15
CA THR A 15 15.44 1.11 -6.47
C THR A 15 15.41 0.01 -7.54
N LEU A 16 15.99 -1.16 -7.21
CA LEU A 16 15.93 -2.30 -8.12
C LEU A 16 14.51 -2.80 -8.30
N LEU A 17 13.74 -2.87 -7.20
CA LEU A 17 12.37 -3.34 -7.24
C LEU A 17 11.49 -2.41 -8.10
N ASP A 18 11.69 -1.10 -7.98
CA ASP A 18 10.97 -0.14 -8.81
C ASP A 18 11.15 -0.41 -10.29
N SER A 19 12.37 -0.76 -10.69
CA SER A 19 12.66 -1.04 -12.09
C SER A 19 11.86 -2.23 -12.62
N VAL A 20 11.71 -3.25 -11.79
CA VAL A 20 10.94 -4.45 -12.15
C VAL A 20 9.46 -4.16 -12.17
N LEU A 21 8.97 -3.48 -11.13
CA LEU A 21 7.54 -3.21 -10.98
C LEU A 21 7.02 -2.24 -12.04
N ALA A 22 7.89 -1.36 -12.55
CA ALA A 22 7.51 -0.46 -13.63
C ALA A 22 7.08 -1.24 -14.88
N GLU A 23 7.69 -2.40 -15.11
CA GLU A 23 7.35 -3.25 -16.27
C GLU A 23 6.09 -4.07 -16.03
N ILE A 24 5.76 -4.36 -14.77
CA ILE A 24 4.60 -5.17 -14.43
C ILE A 24 3.32 -4.33 -14.40
N ASN A 25 3.46 -3.04 -14.12
CA ASN A 25 2.34 -2.10 -14.13
C ASN A 25 1.27 -2.40 -13.09
N LEU A 26 1.71 -2.81 -11.90
CA LEU A 26 0.85 -2.99 -10.73
C LEU A 26 1.22 -1.98 -9.67
N GLY A 27 0.22 -1.43 -8.98
CA GLY A 27 0.46 -0.61 -7.81
C GLY A 27 0.89 -1.48 -6.65
N LEU A 28 1.93 -1.07 -5.95
CA LEU A 28 2.41 -1.75 -4.76
C LEU A 28 2.60 -0.74 -3.64
N LEU A 29 1.93 -1.00 -2.53
CA LEU A 29 2.16 -0.31 -1.27
C LEU A 29 2.70 -1.32 -0.27
N ILE A 30 3.60 -0.89 0.60
CA ILE A 30 4.07 -1.73 1.70
C ILE A 30 3.83 -0.97 3.00
N PHE A 31 3.13 -1.62 3.92
CA PHE A 31 2.90 -1.10 5.27
C PHE A 31 3.65 -1.95 6.28
N HIS A 32 4.13 -1.32 7.34
CA HIS A 32 4.84 -1.98 8.44
C HIS A 32 4.05 -1.79 9.72
N ILE A 33 3.95 -2.85 10.53
CA ILE A 33 3.31 -2.77 11.84
C ILE A 33 4.21 -1.99 12.78
N GLU A 34 3.72 -0.83 13.25
CA GLU A 34 4.42 -0.03 14.25
C GLU A 34 3.88 -0.29 15.66
N SER A 35 2.65 -0.83 15.75
CA SER A 35 2.01 -1.14 17.02
C SER A 35 1.44 -2.55 16.94
N ASP A 36 1.73 -3.38 17.95
CA ASP A 36 1.30 -4.78 17.94
C ASP A 36 -0.19 -4.98 18.18
N ASP A 37 -0.90 -3.96 18.63
CA ASP A 37 -2.29 -4.10 19.03
C ASP A 37 -3.24 -3.11 18.36
N ASP A 38 -2.75 -2.33 17.39
CA ASP A 38 -3.56 -1.31 16.75
C ASP A 38 -3.46 -1.40 15.22
N PRO A 39 -4.54 -1.84 14.53
CA PRO A 39 -4.52 -1.89 13.07
C PRO A 39 -4.24 -0.55 12.41
N LYS A 40 -4.57 0.57 13.06
CA LYS A 40 -4.27 1.90 12.53
C LYS A 40 -2.82 2.30 12.74
N GLY A 41 -2.04 1.48 13.43
CA GLY A 41 -0.61 1.67 13.61
C GLY A 41 0.23 1.15 12.45
N LEU A 42 -0.36 0.88 11.30
CA LEU A 42 0.36 0.52 10.10
C LEU A 42 0.95 1.77 9.45
N LYS A 43 2.25 1.74 9.19
CA LYS A 43 2.94 2.88 8.56
C LYS A 43 3.25 2.53 7.11
N LEU A 44 2.92 3.45 6.20
CA LEU A 44 3.28 3.29 4.79
C LEU A 44 4.78 3.52 4.63
N ILE A 45 5.50 2.50 4.20
CA ILE A 45 6.96 2.61 4.05
C ILE A 45 7.41 2.55 2.59
N TYR A 46 6.50 2.25 1.67
CA TYR A 46 6.85 2.20 0.25
C TYR A 46 5.59 2.34 -0.60
N ALA A 47 5.70 3.12 -1.67
CA ALA A 47 4.69 3.24 -2.72
C ALA A 47 5.42 3.35 -4.04
N ASN A 48 5.10 2.47 -4.99
CA ASN A 48 5.80 2.49 -6.27
C ASN A 48 5.19 3.50 -7.24
N ALA A 49 5.83 3.69 -8.39
CA ALA A 49 5.38 4.66 -9.38
C ALA A 49 3.99 4.33 -9.93
N ALA A 50 3.71 3.04 -10.16
CA ALA A 50 2.39 2.64 -10.67
C ALA A 50 1.28 2.97 -9.69
N SER A 51 1.55 2.92 -8.37
CA SER A 51 0.53 3.28 -7.38
C SER A 51 0.12 4.74 -7.51
N SER A 52 1.07 5.62 -7.81
CA SER A 52 0.77 7.03 -8.05
C SER A 52 -0.02 7.21 -9.36
N ARG A 53 0.37 6.49 -10.41
CA ARG A 53 -0.34 6.58 -11.69
C ARG A 53 -1.79 6.15 -11.55
N TYR A 54 -2.04 5.04 -10.87
CA TYR A 54 -3.40 4.54 -10.70
C TYR A 54 -4.28 5.45 -9.85
N THR A 55 -3.72 6.05 -8.83
CA THR A 55 -4.50 6.94 -7.95
C THR A 55 -4.62 8.35 -8.51
N GLY A 56 -3.76 8.70 -9.47
CA GLY A 56 -3.79 10.03 -10.07
C GLY A 56 -3.12 11.10 -9.21
N ALA A 57 -2.41 10.70 -8.17
CA ALA A 57 -1.71 11.63 -7.28
C ALA A 57 -0.36 11.04 -6.91
N ASP A 58 0.61 11.92 -6.67
CA ASP A 58 1.92 11.47 -6.21
C ASP A 58 1.80 10.97 -4.78
N LEU A 59 2.11 9.70 -4.56
CA LEU A 59 2.01 9.10 -3.23
C LEU A 59 3.31 9.21 -2.42
N ALA A 60 4.39 9.72 -3.03
CA ALA A 60 5.66 9.85 -2.31
C ALA A 60 5.54 10.63 -1.00
N PRO A 61 4.78 11.76 -0.94
CA PRO A 61 4.63 12.49 0.31
C PRO A 61 3.90 11.71 1.40
N LYS A 62 3.18 10.66 1.05
CA LYS A 62 2.43 9.86 2.03
C LYS A 62 3.31 8.79 2.68
N VAL A 63 4.47 8.49 2.11
CA VAL A 63 5.40 7.53 2.69
C VAL A 63 5.91 8.08 4.02
N GLY A 64 5.86 7.24 5.06
CA GLY A 64 6.19 7.64 6.43
C GLY A 64 4.99 7.99 7.26
N ARG A 65 3.79 8.06 6.67
CA ARG A 65 2.56 8.35 7.42
C ARG A 65 1.85 7.05 7.80
N PHE A 66 1.07 7.12 8.85
CA PHE A 66 0.20 6.00 9.22
C PHE A 66 -0.94 5.86 8.23
N ILE A 67 -1.49 4.64 8.14
CA ILE A 67 -2.47 4.29 7.12
C ILE A 67 -3.66 5.24 7.07
N CYS A 68 -4.19 5.64 8.22
CA CYS A 68 -5.36 6.53 8.24
C CYS A 68 -5.00 8.01 8.04
N ASP A 69 -3.73 8.35 8.15
CA ASP A 69 -3.24 9.68 7.77
C ASP A 69 -2.96 9.75 6.27
N ALA A 70 -2.41 8.66 5.73
CA ALA A 70 -2.13 8.58 4.29
C ALA A 70 -3.43 8.43 3.48
N PHE A 71 -4.37 7.64 4.00
CA PHE A 71 -5.64 7.34 3.32
C PHE A 71 -6.79 7.49 4.30
N PRO A 72 -7.21 8.74 4.57
CA PRO A 72 -8.17 9.01 5.66
C PRO A 72 -9.51 8.29 5.52
N SER A 73 -9.97 8.04 4.29
CA SER A 73 -11.27 7.40 4.11
C SER A 73 -11.27 5.91 4.48
N LEU A 74 -10.10 5.34 4.77
CA LEU A 74 -10.03 3.95 5.26
C LEU A 74 -10.30 3.86 6.76
N ALA A 75 -10.33 4.97 7.49
CA ALA A 75 -10.40 4.95 8.96
C ALA A 75 -11.63 4.22 9.49
N ASP A 76 -12.76 4.35 8.80
CA ASP A 76 -14.02 3.74 9.24
C ASP A 76 -14.35 2.46 8.49
N THR A 77 -13.35 1.86 7.84
CA THR A 77 -13.53 0.61 7.10
C THR A 77 -12.77 -0.52 7.79
N ASP A 78 -13.01 -1.76 7.34
CA ASP A 78 -12.28 -2.92 7.83
C ASP A 78 -10.92 -3.12 7.15
N VAL A 79 -10.54 -2.24 6.22
CA VAL A 79 -9.31 -2.40 5.46
C VAL A 79 -8.06 -2.37 6.34
N PRO A 80 -7.90 -1.41 7.27
CA PRO A 80 -6.72 -1.44 8.14
C PRO A 80 -6.61 -2.74 8.95
N ARG A 81 -7.73 -3.25 9.45
CA ARG A 81 -7.73 -4.50 10.21
C ARG A 81 -7.33 -5.68 9.31
N ALA A 82 -7.84 -5.73 8.09
CA ALA A 82 -7.50 -6.80 7.16
C ALA A 82 -6.00 -6.81 6.86
N TYR A 83 -5.42 -5.65 6.57
CA TYR A 83 -3.98 -5.54 6.32
C TYR A 83 -3.18 -5.94 7.56
N PHE A 84 -3.62 -5.51 8.73
CA PHE A 84 -2.94 -5.80 9.98
C PHE A 84 -2.89 -7.32 10.23
N GLU A 85 -4.00 -8.01 10.02
CA GLU A 85 -4.06 -9.45 10.23
C GLU A 85 -3.17 -10.20 9.24
N VAL A 86 -3.12 -9.74 8.01
CA VAL A 86 -2.21 -10.32 7.00
C VAL A 86 -0.76 -10.11 7.43
N ALA A 87 -0.41 -8.91 7.89
CA ALA A 87 0.95 -8.59 8.32
C ALA A 87 1.38 -9.44 9.52
N ARG A 88 0.44 -9.83 10.36
CA ARG A 88 0.74 -10.62 11.55
C ARG A 88 0.85 -12.11 11.28
N GLY A 89 1.11 -12.49 10.06
CA GLY A 89 1.33 -13.88 9.70
C GLY A 89 0.10 -14.56 9.15
N GLY A 90 -0.87 -13.77 8.70
CA GLY A 90 -2.04 -14.29 8.02
C GLY A 90 -1.71 -14.78 6.63
N LYS A 91 -2.75 -15.16 5.90
CA LYS A 91 -2.64 -15.59 4.52
C LYS A 91 -2.96 -14.43 3.60
N ALA A 92 -2.48 -14.50 2.36
CA ALA A 92 -2.86 -13.52 1.35
C ALA A 92 -4.39 -13.51 1.19
N VAL A 93 -4.95 -12.31 1.01
CA VAL A 93 -6.39 -12.11 0.86
C VAL A 93 -6.67 -11.25 -0.35
N HIS A 94 -7.68 -11.62 -1.12
CA HIS A 94 -8.28 -10.72 -2.09
C HIS A 94 -9.38 -9.93 -1.41
N LEU A 95 -9.25 -8.60 -1.40
CA LEU A 95 -10.28 -7.74 -0.83
C LEU A 95 -11.36 -7.41 -1.87
N GLY A 96 -11.17 -7.89 -3.10
CA GLY A 96 -12.11 -7.61 -4.17
C GLY A 96 -11.95 -6.20 -4.70
N ASN A 97 -13.04 -5.63 -5.16
CA ASN A 97 -13.04 -4.27 -5.70
C ASN A 97 -13.37 -3.29 -4.60
N ILE A 98 -12.45 -2.35 -4.35
CA ILE A 98 -12.61 -1.33 -3.32
C ILE A 98 -12.71 0.02 -4.02
N ARG A 99 -13.80 0.73 -3.76
CA ARG A 99 -13.93 2.13 -4.19
C ARG A 99 -13.30 3.01 -3.14
N TYR A 100 -12.43 3.90 -3.56
CA TYR A 100 -11.75 4.80 -2.64
C TYR A 100 -11.72 6.23 -3.19
N GLU A 101 -11.97 7.19 -2.32
CA GLU A 101 -11.74 8.60 -2.61
C GLU A 101 -11.51 9.35 -1.30
N ASP A 102 -10.79 10.44 -1.38
CA ASP A 102 -10.63 11.36 -0.25
C ASP A 102 -10.35 12.76 -0.82
N ALA A 103 -9.98 13.70 0.05
CA ALA A 103 -9.78 15.09 -0.37
C ALA A 103 -8.66 15.24 -1.42
N GLU A 104 -7.72 14.30 -1.47
CA GLU A 104 -6.59 14.36 -2.38
C GLU A 104 -6.68 13.39 -3.55
N LEU A 105 -7.44 12.30 -3.39
CA LEU A 105 -7.54 11.24 -4.38
C LEU A 105 -8.96 11.20 -4.97
N ALA A 106 -9.04 11.33 -6.29
CA ALA A 106 -10.31 11.19 -7.00
C ALA A 106 -10.88 9.78 -6.83
N ALA A 107 -12.20 9.66 -6.93
CA ALA A 107 -12.89 8.39 -6.75
C ALA A 107 -12.54 7.42 -7.87
N HIS A 108 -12.00 6.26 -7.48
CA HIS A 108 -11.72 5.17 -8.41
C HIS A 108 -11.98 3.85 -7.71
N THR A 109 -12.19 2.81 -8.50
CA THR A 109 -12.34 1.45 -8.00
C THR A 109 -11.08 0.67 -8.30
N TYR A 110 -10.61 -0.06 -7.31
CA TYR A 110 -9.36 -0.82 -7.39
C TYR A 110 -9.60 -2.28 -7.05
N SER A 111 -8.97 -3.18 -7.78
CA SER A 111 -8.87 -4.58 -7.40
C SER A 111 -7.66 -4.70 -6.48
N VAL A 112 -7.86 -5.19 -5.26
CA VAL A 112 -6.85 -5.14 -4.20
C VAL A 112 -6.56 -6.52 -3.66
N ARG A 113 -5.28 -6.83 -3.52
CA ARG A 113 -4.81 -8.06 -2.89
C ARG A 113 -3.75 -7.71 -1.85
N ALA A 114 -3.92 -8.22 -0.64
CA ALA A 114 -2.93 -8.06 0.44
C ALA A 114 -2.23 -9.40 0.66
N PHE A 115 -0.93 -9.36 0.93
CA PHE A 115 -0.15 -10.57 1.16
C PHE A 115 0.89 -10.34 2.25
N PRO A 116 1.20 -11.38 3.05
CA PRO A 116 2.17 -11.21 4.13
C PRO A 116 3.58 -11.07 3.59
N MET A 117 4.36 -10.23 4.24
CA MET A 117 5.76 -10.02 3.94
C MET A 117 6.57 -10.20 5.22
N PRO A 118 7.86 -10.47 5.11
CA PRO A 118 8.71 -10.56 6.30
C PRO A 118 8.84 -9.21 7.01
N LEU A 119 9.39 -9.25 8.21
CA LEU A 119 9.69 -8.05 9.00
C LEU A 119 8.44 -7.26 9.38
N ALA A 120 7.35 -7.98 9.67
CA ALA A 120 6.08 -7.40 10.11
C ALA A 120 5.48 -6.44 9.09
N CYS A 121 5.60 -6.78 7.81
CA CYS A 121 5.07 -5.98 6.73
C CYS A 121 3.92 -6.68 6.03
N VAL A 122 3.10 -5.90 5.35
CA VAL A 122 2.08 -6.37 4.42
C VAL A 122 2.27 -5.67 3.10
N GLY A 123 2.26 -6.43 2.02
CA GLY A 123 2.27 -5.88 0.67
C GLY A 123 0.84 -5.77 0.17
N VAL A 124 0.55 -4.68 -0.53
CA VAL A 124 -0.77 -4.43 -1.11
C VAL A 124 -0.58 -4.19 -2.59
N LEU A 125 -1.05 -5.13 -3.40
CA LEU A 125 -1.03 -5.00 -4.86
C LEU A 125 -2.40 -4.55 -5.33
N PHE A 126 -2.43 -3.60 -6.24
CA PHE A 126 -3.70 -3.12 -6.76
C PHE A 126 -3.57 -2.58 -8.18
N GLU A 127 -4.70 -2.54 -8.87
CA GLU A 127 -4.82 -1.88 -10.16
C GLU A 127 -6.22 -1.28 -10.25
N ARG A 128 -6.37 -0.24 -11.07
CA ARG A 128 -7.69 0.36 -11.29
C ARG A 128 -8.51 -0.54 -12.18
N THR A 129 -9.76 -0.71 -11.80
CA THR A 129 -10.71 -1.51 -12.57
C THR A 129 -11.77 -0.65 -13.27
N ASP A 130 -11.82 0.64 -12.95
CA ASP A 130 -12.78 1.56 -13.53
C ASP A 130 -12.18 2.41 -14.66
N THR A 131 -10.95 2.10 -15.07
CA THR A 131 -10.35 2.79 -16.20
C THR A 131 -11.07 2.38 -17.48
N PRO A 132 -11.54 3.35 -18.28
CA PRO A 132 -12.20 2.98 -19.53
C PRO A 132 -11.26 2.19 -20.42
N LEU A 133 -11.82 1.21 -21.12
CA LEU A 133 -11.06 0.45 -22.09
C LEU A 133 -10.63 1.37 -23.22
N LYS A 134 -9.39 1.21 -23.64
CA LYS A 134 -8.91 1.97 -24.77
C LYS A 134 -9.48 1.42 -26.04
N PRO A 135 -9.89 2.28 -26.93
CA PRO A 135 -10.31 1.82 -28.26
C PRO A 135 -9.16 1.16 -28.99
#